data_09db0a0997cb32351ebb2ca40a9657c2
#
_entry.id   09db0a0997cb32351ebb2ca40a9657c2
#
_cell.length_a   1.000
_cell.length_b   1.000
_cell.length_c   1.000
_cell.angle_alpha   90.00
_cell.angle_beta   90.00
_cell.angle_gamma   90.00
#
_symmetry.space_group_name_H-M   'P 1'
#
loop_
_entity.id
_entity.type
_entity.pdbx_description
1 polymer ?
#
loop_
_entity_poly.entity_id
_entity_poly.type
_entity_poly.pdbx_seq_one_letter_code
_entity_poly.pdbx_strand_id
1 'polypeptide(L)'
;MTARKVLFLGPPQGRVRAMLEKTVAINEKYGPFAAAFIVGDVFSPQKEPGEDERALLDGSLHMPMPTYFFHGTSMPSYLASHIHEKCPDHCGIACMAPNLYYLGSAGVALIQGWRVAFCGGVWAADADPMQWRKPSGTDATMPHSWSTGAALER
;
A
#
# COMPACT_ATOMS: atom_id res chain seq x y z
N MET A 1 -0.18 -9.61 -28.49
CA MET A 1 -0.16 -8.90 -27.20
C MET A 1 0.58 -9.77 -26.21
N THR A 2 1.69 -9.30 -25.66
CA THR A 2 2.43 -10.06 -24.62
C THR A 2 1.64 -9.99 -23.32
N ALA A 3 1.31 -11.15 -22.73
CA ALA A 3 0.61 -11.20 -21.45
C ALA A 3 1.49 -10.54 -20.35
N ARG A 4 0.96 -9.53 -19.70
CA ARG A 4 1.64 -8.87 -18.56
C ARG A 4 1.34 -9.66 -17.30
N LYS A 5 2.39 -10.05 -16.58
CA LYS A 5 2.28 -10.77 -15.30
C LYS A 5 2.29 -9.78 -14.15
N VAL A 6 1.55 -10.06 -13.11
CA VAL A 6 1.61 -9.37 -11.82
C VAL A 6 1.95 -10.36 -10.71
N LEU A 7 2.62 -9.86 -9.69
CA LEU A 7 3.00 -10.64 -8.52
C LEU A 7 2.19 -10.16 -7.30
N PHE A 8 1.57 -11.08 -6.59
CA PHE A 8 0.94 -10.80 -5.30
C PHE A 8 1.78 -11.38 -4.18
N LEU A 9 2.06 -10.56 -3.19
CA LEU A 9 2.85 -10.90 -2.00
C LEU A 9 1.97 -10.76 -0.76
N GLY A 10 2.15 -11.69 0.19
CA GLY A 10 1.55 -11.57 1.52
C GLY A 10 2.28 -10.54 2.39
N PRO A 11 1.75 -10.24 3.60
CA PRO A 11 2.28 -9.22 4.48
C PRO A 11 3.66 -9.60 5.03
N PRO A 12 4.71 -8.82 4.78
CA PRO A 12 6.03 -9.07 5.35
C PRO A 12 6.14 -8.68 6.83
N GLN A 13 5.31 -7.75 7.30
CA GLN A 13 5.25 -7.30 8.70
C GLN A 13 6.65 -6.91 9.23
N GLY A 14 7.33 -6.01 8.53
CA GLY A 14 8.67 -5.54 8.87
C GLY A 14 9.83 -6.41 8.39
N ARG A 15 9.57 -7.64 7.90
CA ARG A 15 10.62 -8.52 7.34
C ARG A 15 10.96 -8.14 5.89
N VAL A 16 11.39 -6.89 5.72
CA VAL A 16 11.59 -6.25 4.41
C VAL A 16 12.65 -6.98 3.59
N ARG A 17 13.80 -7.30 4.19
CA ARG A 17 14.91 -7.96 3.49
C ARG A 17 14.51 -9.34 2.96
N ALA A 18 13.84 -10.16 3.76
CA ALA A 18 13.36 -11.46 3.34
C ALA A 18 12.30 -11.38 2.22
N MET A 19 11.46 -10.34 2.25
CA MET A 19 10.52 -10.07 1.17
C MET A 19 11.25 -9.69 -0.12
N LEU A 20 12.26 -8.82 -0.05
CA LEU A 20 13.05 -8.41 -1.20
C LEU A 20 13.76 -9.59 -1.85
N GLU A 21 14.48 -10.40 -1.07
CA GLU A 21 15.19 -11.59 -1.55
C GLU A 21 14.24 -12.56 -2.28
N LYS A 22 13.08 -12.83 -1.67
CA LYS A 22 12.03 -13.65 -2.32
C LYS A 22 11.52 -13.03 -3.61
N THR A 23 11.27 -11.73 -3.62
CA THR A 23 10.73 -11.03 -4.78
C THR A 23 11.72 -11.06 -5.95
N VAL A 24 13.02 -10.85 -5.67
CA VAL A 24 14.08 -10.97 -6.66
C VAL A 24 14.13 -12.38 -7.23
N ALA A 25 14.21 -13.42 -6.38
CA ALA A 25 14.27 -14.81 -6.81
C ALA A 25 13.04 -15.24 -7.64
N ILE A 26 11.84 -14.79 -7.26
CA ILE A 26 10.62 -15.07 -8.02
C ILE A 26 10.63 -14.34 -9.36
N ASN A 27 11.09 -13.10 -9.40
CA ASN A 27 11.17 -12.33 -10.64
C ASN A 27 12.19 -12.90 -11.62
N GLU A 28 13.33 -13.37 -11.13
CA GLU A 28 14.34 -14.06 -11.95
C GLU A 28 13.81 -15.36 -12.54
N LYS A 29 13.08 -16.15 -11.75
CA LYS A 29 12.63 -17.48 -12.17
C LYS A 29 11.36 -17.44 -13.04
N TYR A 30 10.42 -16.56 -12.74
CA TYR A 30 9.09 -16.56 -13.35
C TYR A 30 8.71 -15.24 -14.05
N GLY A 31 9.55 -14.21 -13.90
CA GLY A 31 9.31 -12.89 -14.49
C GLY A 31 9.54 -12.81 -16.00
N PRO A 32 9.64 -11.62 -16.55
CA PRO A 32 9.48 -10.37 -15.81
C PRO A 32 8.03 -10.10 -15.39
N PHE A 33 7.87 -9.51 -14.19
CA PHE A 33 6.58 -9.00 -13.73
C PHE A 33 6.46 -7.51 -13.99
N ALA A 34 5.28 -7.06 -14.44
CA ALA A 34 5.02 -5.64 -14.70
C ALA A 34 4.79 -4.83 -13.42
N ALA A 35 4.29 -5.49 -12.38
CA ALA A 35 4.06 -4.90 -11.07
C ALA A 35 3.96 -5.98 -9.99
N ALA A 36 4.22 -5.59 -8.74
CA ALA A 36 3.93 -6.36 -7.55
C ALA A 36 2.89 -5.64 -6.68
N PHE A 37 2.06 -6.43 -6.00
CA PHE A 37 1.09 -5.94 -5.02
C PHE A 37 1.33 -6.65 -3.70
N ILE A 38 1.51 -5.88 -2.62
CA ILE A 38 1.64 -6.41 -1.27
C ILE A 38 0.28 -6.28 -0.58
N VAL A 39 -0.29 -7.41 -0.20
CA VAL A 39 -1.60 -7.48 0.46
C VAL A 39 -1.38 -7.65 1.96
N GLY A 40 -1.74 -6.62 2.71
CA GLY A 40 -1.53 -6.50 4.16
C GLY A 40 -0.31 -5.68 4.53
N ASP A 41 0.06 -5.72 5.82
CA ASP A 41 1.02 -4.79 6.39
C ASP A 41 2.45 -5.05 5.92
N VAL A 42 3.04 -4.07 5.27
CA VAL A 42 4.46 -4.08 4.86
C VAL A 42 5.35 -3.82 6.05
N PHE A 43 4.98 -2.82 6.83
CA PHE A 43 5.75 -2.30 7.95
C PHE A 43 5.30 -2.91 9.27
N SER A 44 6.20 -2.97 10.24
CA SER A 44 5.89 -3.42 11.59
C SER A 44 5.03 -2.41 12.33
N PRO A 45 4.18 -2.85 13.30
CA PRO A 45 3.34 -1.94 14.08
C PRO A 45 4.10 -1.18 15.18
N GLN A 46 5.42 -1.17 15.13
CA GLN A 46 6.27 -0.51 16.12
C GLN A 46 6.20 1.02 15.99
N LYS A 47 6.60 1.74 17.04
CA LYS A 47 6.62 3.21 17.01
C LYS A 47 7.69 3.77 16.08
N GLU A 48 8.79 3.05 15.91
CA GLU A 48 9.91 3.41 15.06
C GLU A 48 10.18 2.32 14.03
N PRO A 49 10.59 2.69 12.80
CA PRO A 49 10.94 1.72 11.79
C PRO A 49 12.21 0.95 12.17
N GLY A 50 12.24 -0.33 11.87
CA GLY A 50 13.44 -1.14 11.91
C GLY A 50 14.50 -0.68 10.90
N GLU A 51 15.70 -1.22 10.96
CA GLU A 51 16.81 -0.84 10.06
C GLU A 51 16.45 -1.08 8.59
N ASP A 52 15.93 -2.25 8.25
CA ASP A 52 15.55 -2.58 6.87
C ASP A 52 14.33 -1.77 6.40
N GLU A 53 13.41 -1.42 7.30
CA GLU A 53 12.27 -0.56 6.98
C GLU A 53 12.72 0.88 6.69
N ARG A 54 13.68 1.40 7.46
CA ARG A 54 14.31 2.70 7.17
C ARG A 54 15.01 2.67 5.83
N ALA A 55 15.83 1.64 5.58
CA ALA A 55 16.55 1.49 4.33
C ALA A 55 15.62 1.38 3.11
N LEU A 56 14.42 0.81 3.28
CA LEU A 56 13.40 0.80 2.23
C LEU A 56 12.78 2.19 2.01
N LEU A 57 12.50 2.93 3.08
CA LEU A 57 11.89 4.25 2.99
C LEU A 57 12.85 5.34 2.50
N ASP A 58 14.14 5.25 2.84
CA ASP A 58 15.16 6.17 2.35
C ASP A 58 15.70 5.83 0.94
N GLY A 59 15.31 4.66 0.41
CA GLY A 59 15.68 4.18 -0.91
C GLY A 59 17.04 3.48 -1.00
N SER A 60 17.70 3.20 0.13
CA SER A 60 18.93 2.38 0.17
C SER A 60 18.62 0.92 -0.19
N LEU A 61 17.45 0.44 0.20
CA LEU A 61 16.83 -0.77 -0.34
C LEU A 61 15.70 -0.37 -1.28
N HIS A 62 15.57 -1.05 -2.41
CA HIS A 62 14.54 -0.75 -3.38
C HIS A 62 13.92 -2.01 -3.98
N MET A 63 12.65 -1.92 -4.33
CA MET A 63 11.94 -3.02 -4.98
C MET A 63 12.43 -3.23 -6.41
N PRO A 64 12.56 -4.50 -6.88
CA PRO A 64 13.07 -4.81 -8.21
C PRO A 64 12.10 -4.43 -9.34
N MET A 65 10.84 -4.11 -9.00
CA MET A 65 9.79 -3.70 -9.93
C MET A 65 8.82 -2.75 -9.24
N PRO A 66 7.98 -2.00 -9.97
CA PRO A 66 6.93 -1.19 -9.38
C PRO A 66 6.07 -2.01 -8.43
N THR A 67 6.08 -1.66 -7.16
CA THR A 67 5.42 -2.41 -6.07
C THR A 67 4.45 -1.50 -5.35
N TYR A 68 3.22 -1.94 -5.26
CA TYR A 68 2.10 -1.21 -4.70
C TYR A 68 1.64 -1.87 -3.41
N PHE A 69 1.35 -1.06 -2.39
CA PHE A 69 0.86 -1.57 -1.12
C PHE A 69 -0.22 -0.66 -0.53
N PHE A 70 -1.01 -1.22 0.36
CA PHE A 70 -1.91 -0.53 1.27
C PHE A 70 -1.74 -1.11 2.67
N HIS A 71 -2.12 -0.36 3.70
CA HIS A 71 -1.98 -0.80 5.08
C HIS A 71 -3.28 -1.44 5.56
N GLY A 72 -3.18 -2.59 6.24
CA GLY A 72 -4.34 -3.38 6.67
C GLY A 72 -4.78 -3.09 8.11
N THR A 73 -3.85 -2.68 8.96
CA THR A 73 -4.09 -2.39 10.38
C THR A 73 -3.91 -0.92 10.72
N SER A 74 -3.71 -0.60 11.99
CA SER A 74 -3.39 0.76 12.40
C SER A 74 -2.03 1.19 11.83
N MET A 75 -2.02 2.28 11.10
CA MET A 75 -0.82 2.81 10.46
C MET A 75 0.19 3.29 11.52
N PRO A 76 1.45 2.84 11.49
CA PRO A 76 2.48 3.35 12.37
C PRO A 76 2.70 4.85 12.16
N SER A 77 2.95 5.58 13.25
CA SER A 77 3.10 7.05 13.19
C SER A 77 4.24 7.51 12.27
N TYR A 78 5.36 6.79 12.26
CA TYR A 78 6.47 7.10 11.36
C TYR A 78 6.10 6.96 9.88
N LEU A 79 5.28 5.95 9.54
CA LEU A 79 4.82 5.75 8.17
C LEU A 79 3.82 6.84 7.77
N ALA A 80 2.90 7.20 8.66
CA ALA A 80 1.96 8.29 8.43
C ALA A 80 2.70 9.62 8.18
N SER A 81 3.72 9.92 8.98
CA SER A 81 4.58 11.11 8.80
C SER A 81 5.30 11.09 7.46
N HIS A 82 5.85 9.94 7.07
CA HIS A 82 6.56 9.79 5.79
C HIS A 82 5.60 9.94 4.59
N ILE A 83 4.37 9.38 4.67
CA ILE A 83 3.33 9.57 3.66
C ILE A 83 2.99 11.05 3.54
N HIS A 84 2.78 11.74 4.67
CA HIS A 84 2.45 13.18 4.65
C HIS A 84 3.57 14.01 4.03
N GLU A 85 4.82 13.70 4.31
CA GLU A 85 5.97 14.36 3.69
C GLU A 85 6.03 14.15 2.17
N LYS A 86 5.80 12.92 1.69
CA LYS A 86 5.89 12.57 0.28
C LYS A 86 4.65 12.96 -0.54
N CYS A 87 3.50 13.07 0.11
CA CYS A 87 2.23 13.38 -0.52
C CYS A 87 1.37 14.29 0.38
N PRO A 88 1.73 15.56 0.54
CA PRO A 88 1.04 16.48 1.46
C PRO A 88 -0.43 16.68 1.10
N ASP A 89 -0.77 16.62 -0.18
CA ASP A 89 -2.15 16.81 -0.66
C ASP A 89 -3.01 15.55 -0.53
N HIS A 90 -2.45 14.45 -0.07
CA HIS A 90 -3.13 13.16 0.12
C HIS A 90 -3.95 12.68 -1.09
N CYS A 91 -3.62 13.12 -2.29
CA CYS A 91 -4.35 12.79 -3.50
C CYS A 91 -3.63 11.72 -4.33
N GLY A 92 -4.21 10.52 -4.35
CA GLY A 92 -3.78 9.45 -5.24
C GLY A 92 -2.68 8.55 -4.68
N ILE A 93 -1.90 7.98 -5.59
CA ILE A 93 -0.81 7.04 -5.28
C ILE A 93 0.43 7.84 -4.83
N ALA A 94 0.89 7.59 -3.61
CA ALA A 94 2.10 8.22 -3.08
C ALA A 94 3.34 7.40 -3.40
N CYS A 95 4.35 8.02 -4.03
CA CYS A 95 5.66 7.42 -4.22
C CYS A 95 6.46 7.52 -2.92
N MET A 96 6.60 6.40 -2.21
CA MET A 96 7.26 6.33 -0.90
C MET A 96 8.78 6.23 -1.02
N ALA A 97 9.24 5.47 -1.99
CA ALA A 97 10.64 5.21 -2.30
C ALA A 97 10.75 4.68 -3.74
N PRO A 98 11.94 4.48 -4.30
CA PRO A 98 12.10 3.92 -5.62
C PRO A 98 11.35 2.59 -5.78
N ASN A 99 10.44 2.53 -6.75
CA ASN A 99 9.56 1.38 -7.01
C ASN A 99 8.60 0.99 -5.87
N LEU A 100 8.38 1.85 -4.88
CA LEU A 100 7.46 1.58 -3.77
C LEU A 100 6.36 2.65 -3.72
N TYR A 101 5.11 2.22 -3.85
CA TYR A 101 3.96 3.11 -3.98
C TYR A 101 2.87 2.74 -2.98
N TYR A 102 2.43 3.74 -2.20
CA TYR A 102 1.30 3.60 -1.30
C TYR A 102 0.00 3.97 -2.02
N LEU A 103 -0.99 3.09 -1.94
CA LEU A 103 -2.28 3.25 -2.63
C LEU A 103 -3.31 4.05 -1.84
N GLY A 104 -3.10 4.21 -0.54
CA GLY A 104 -4.14 4.71 0.37
C GLY A 104 -4.89 3.58 1.06
N SER A 105 -5.99 3.89 1.73
CA SER A 105 -6.78 2.91 2.48
C SER A 105 -7.78 2.15 1.62
N ALA A 106 -8.44 2.81 0.68
CA ALA A 106 -9.37 2.19 -0.26
C ALA A 106 -9.53 3.05 -1.51
N GLY A 107 -9.80 2.42 -2.64
CA GLY A 107 -10.04 3.16 -3.87
C GLY A 107 -9.92 2.32 -5.14
N VAL A 108 -9.89 3.03 -6.27
CA VAL A 108 -9.64 2.47 -7.59
C VAL A 108 -8.54 3.29 -8.26
N ALA A 109 -7.51 2.63 -8.75
CA ALA A 109 -6.39 3.26 -9.43
C ALA A 109 -6.11 2.61 -10.79
N LEU A 110 -5.61 3.40 -11.74
CA LEU A 110 -5.09 2.88 -13.00
C LEU A 110 -3.59 2.59 -12.83
N ILE A 111 -3.24 1.32 -12.78
CA ILE A 111 -1.87 0.84 -12.53
C ILE A 111 -1.43 0.01 -13.72
N GLN A 112 -0.37 0.43 -14.42
CA GLN A 112 0.18 -0.28 -15.57
C GLN A 112 -0.87 -0.64 -16.66
N GLY A 113 -1.93 0.18 -16.77
CA GLY A 113 -3.03 -0.05 -17.70
C GLY A 113 -4.15 -0.95 -17.17
N TRP A 114 -4.05 -1.44 -15.93
CA TRP A 114 -5.16 -2.13 -15.25
C TRP A 114 -5.90 -1.20 -14.31
N ARG A 115 -7.21 -1.35 -14.27
CA ARG A 115 -8.03 -0.73 -13.24
C ARG A 115 -8.05 -1.64 -12.01
N VAL A 116 -7.39 -1.21 -10.94
CA VAL A 116 -7.20 -1.96 -9.71
C VAL A 116 -8.06 -1.35 -8.61
N ALA A 117 -9.01 -2.11 -8.09
CA ALA A 117 -9.74 -1.75 -6.87
C ALA A 117 -9.01 -2.35 -5.66
N PHE A 118 -8.88 -1.57 -4.59
CA PHE A 118 -8.22 -1.99 -3.36
C PHE A 118 -8.99 -1.48 -2.14
N CYS A 119 -8.92 -2.25 -1.06
CA CYS A 119 -9.51 -1.91 0.23
C CYS A 119 -8.62 -2.48 1.33
N GLY A 120 -8.04 -1.60 2.14
CA GLY A 120 -7.32 -1.92 3.36
C GLY A 120 -8.24 -1.87 4.58
N GLY A 121 -7.78 -2.38 5.69
CA GLY A 121 -8.49 -2.38 6.95
C GLY A 121 -8.61 -3.78 7.56
N VAL A 122 -9.10 -3.83 8.78
CA VAL A 122 -9.39 -5.07 9.51
C VAL A 122 -10.91 -5.23 9.58
N TRP A 123 -11.38 -6.40 9.19
CA TRP A 123 -12.80 -6.72 9.36
C TRP A 123 -13.13 -6.85 10.85
N ALA A 124 -14.14 -6.15 11.32
CA ALA A 124 -14.65 -6.25 12.67
C ALA A 124 -16.12 -6.71 12.61
N ALA A 125 -16.41 -7.88 13.23
CA ALA A 125 -17.75 -8.48 13.21
C ALA A 125 -18.82 -7.57 13.82
N ASP A 126 -18.43 -6.76 14.80
CA ASP A 126 -19.33 -5.87 15.55
C ASP A 126 -19.32 -4.43 15.03
N ALA A 127 -18.60 -4.15 13.92
CA ALA A 127 -18.61 -2.83 13.33
C ALA A 127 -19.97 -2.55 12.68
N ASP A 128 -20.64 -1.50 13.16
CA ASP A 128 -21.85 -0.99 12.52
C ASP A 128 -21.53 -0.58 11.07
N PRO A 129 -22.16 -1.21 10.07
CA PRO A 129 -21.94 -0.85 8.67
C PRO A 129 -22.18 0.64 8.36
N MET A 130 -22.98 1.30 9.18
CA MET A 130 -23.25 2.74 9.06
C MET A 130 -22.10 3.62 9.57
N GLN A 131 -21.19 3.09 10.42
CA GLN A 131 -20.00 3.82 10.85
C GLN A 131 -18.98 3.99 9.72
N TRP A 132 -19.00 3.14 8.72
CA TRP A 132 -18.17 3.28 7.52
C TRP A 132 -18.50 4.55 6.71
N ARG A 133 -19.65 5.16 6.96
CA ARG A 133 -20.12 6.38 6.28
C ARG A 133 -19.83 7.67 7.03
N LYS A 134 -19.36 7.59 8.27
CA LYS A 134 -18.98 8.76 9.06
C LYS A 134 -17.46 8.85 9.12
N PRO A 135 -16.82 9.82 8.46
CA PRO A 135 -15.46 10.16 8.81
C PRO A 135 -15.48 10.56 10.29
N SER A 136 -14.80 9.80 11.14
CA SER A 136 -14.54 10.21 12.51
C SER A 136 -13.79 11.53 12.43
N GLY A 137 -14.36 12.59 13.00
CA GLY A 137 -13.88 13.97 12.86
C GLY A 137 -12.49 14.26 13.46
N THR A 138 -11.68 13.24 13.65
CA THR A 138 -10.29 13.29 14.10
C THR A 138 -9.31 12.66 13.13
N ASP A 139 -9.79 12.01 12.05
CA ASP A 139 -8.93 11.43 11.03
C ASP A 139 -8.78 12.42 9.88
N ALA A 140 -7.92 13.43 10.08
CA ALA A 140 -7.60 14.45 9.09
C ALA A 140 -6.83 13.93 7.87
N THR A 141 -6.69 12.60 7.73
CA THR A 141 -5.88 11.95 6.70
C THR A 141 -6.69 11.30 5.58
N MET A 142 -8.04 11.37 5.64
CA MET A 142 -8.87 10.85 4.54
C MET A 142 -9.27 11.98 3.60
N PRO A 143 -8.88 11.93 2.30
CA PRO A 143 -9.44 12.85 1.32
C PRO A 143 -10.95 12.63 1.20
N HIS A 144 -11.73 13.67 1.35
CA HIS A 144 -13.21 13.66 1.27
C HIS A 144 -13.77 13.11 -0.06
N SER A 145 -12.95 12.86 -1.06
CA SER A 145 -13.35 12.35 -2.38
C SER A 145 -13.61 10.84 -2.44
N TRP A 146 -13.28 10.09 -1.39
CA TRP A 146 -13.38 8.62 -1.38
C TRP A 146 -14.56 8.08 -0.59
N SER A 147 -15.33 8.95 0.11
CA SER A 147 -16.39 8.55 1.03
C SER A 147 -17.76 8.37 0.40
N THR A 148 -17.91 8.59 -0.89
CA THR A 148 -19.22 8.46 -1.53
C THR A 148 -19.32 7.14 -2.26
N GLY A 149 -20.21 6.25 -1.77
CA GLY A 149 -20.62 5.01 -2.42
C GLY A 149 -21.22 5.17 -3.83
N ALA A 150 -21.11 6.36 -4.42
CA ALA A 150 -21.51 6.66 -5.79
C ALA A 150 -20.53 6.11 -6.86
N ALA A 151 -19.38 5.61 -6.48
CA ALA A 151 -18.39 5.05 -7.42
C ALA A 151 -18.63 3.57 -7.78
N LEU A 152 -19.59 2.90 -7.12
CA LEU A 152 -19.92 1.50 -7.38
C LEU A 152 -21.22 1.30 -8.19
N GLU A 153 -21.94 2.36 -8.53
CA GLU A 153 -23.21 2.28 -9.26
C GLU A 153 -23.15 2.76 -10.72
N ARG A 154 -21.99 2.71 -11.36
CA ARG A 154 -21.93 2.95 -12.83
C ARG A 154 -21.01 1.98 -13.52
#